data_4afad9b6cd2633fd515d101b8c927bb1
#
_entry.id   4afad9b6cd2633fd515d101b8c927bb1
#
_cell.length_a   1.000
_cell.length_b   1.000
_cell.length_c   1.000
_cell.angle_alpha   90.00
_cell.angle_beta   90.00
_cell.angle_gamma   90.00
#
_symmetry.space_group_name_H-M   'P 1'
#
loop_
_entity.id
_entity.type
_entity.pdbx_description
1 polymer ?
#
loop_
_entity_poly.entity_id
_entity_poly.type
_entity_poly.pdbx_seq_one_letter_code
_entity_poly.pdbx_strand_id
1 'polypeptide(L)'
;MFRIFGPPGTGKTTTLLNMVDKALEDGVEPTSIAFLAFTRKAANEAKERAAARFNLDPKQDLIFFRTLHSLALTMSDIRPEQVMQEENYRELSRTIGVDLGGQKNTSIDDDVPSMVASSDPVLGLINLARLRKVDLRDQYNLSEVEQDWNTVNFVANSLKEYKEAMGLFDFTDMLEHFANGDAKFCPEFDLCFLDEAQDLSPLQWDIAHLLDRRSKKMYCAGDDDQAIYRWAGADVDHFINLPGGSEILSQSYRIPRNVHNVAENVVRRITRRFPKAYEPREEPGNVTRITTINSLDMAQGDWLILSQAGYQLTPVANDLKSNGYLFNYRGRRSISEKISEAINGWEQLRKGKEISGQVARIIYSYMAIGERLTRGFKKLPGVDDNDLVTFDELVEHHGLLATKDMIWSAAMDKLPSTDRAYVTALLRRGEKFNGIPRITASTIHGSKGGEADNVVLFTDLSPAADTQFQQNPDDTHRVFYVGVTRAKKNLYIVDAEDVSRSYDL
;
A
#
# COMPACT_ATOMS: atom_id res chain seq x y z
N MET A 1 26.06 10.41 -7.93
CA MET A 1 24.76 9.86 -8.35
C MET A 1 24.34 10.42 -9.71
N PHE A 2 23.68 9.61 -10.55
CA PHE A 2 23.05 10.05 -11.81
C PHE A 2 21.52 9.96 -11.67
N ARG A 3 20.81 11.03 -12.02
CA ARG A 3 19.34 11.10 -11.87
C ARG A 3 18.63 10.69 -13.16
N ILE A 4 17.57 9.90 -13.02
CA ILE A 4 16.66 9.57 -14.12
C ILE A 4 15.27 10.11 -13.74
N PHE A 5 14.88 11.20 -14.38
CA PHE A 5 13.54 11.74 -14.24
C PHE A 5 12.60 10.98 -15.16
N GLY A 6 11.63 10.30 -14.56
CA GLY A 6 10.67 9.50 -15.30
C GLY A 6 9.23 9.91 -14.99
N PRO A 7 8.64 10.80 -15.79
CA PRO A 7 7.23 11.11 -15.72
C PRO A 7 6.33 9.86 -15.72
N PRO A 8 5.03 9.98 -15.43
CA PRO A 8 4.14 8.83 -15.30
C PRO A 8 4.12 7.95 -16.56
N GLY A 9 4.33 6.65 -16.37
CA GLY A 9 4.26 5.67 -17.45
C GLY A 9 5.43 5.68 -18.44
N THR A 10 6.52 6.40 -18.14
CA THR A 10 7.72 6.44 -19.02
C THR A 10 8.67 5.25 -18.82
N GLY A 11 8.32 4.32 -17.92
CA GLY A 11 9.09 3.09 -17.73
C GLY A 11 10.34 3.25 -16.86
N LYS A 12 10.33 4.11 -15.83
CA LYS A 12 11.44 4.28 -14.86
C LYS A 12 12.02 2.93 -14.40
N THR A 13 11.20 2.15 -13.72
CA THR A 13 11.60 0.84 -13.19
C THR A 13 12.10 -0.08 -14.29
N THR A 14 11.42 -0.09 -15.45
CA THR A 14 11.84 -0.87 -16.61
C THR A 14 13.23 -0.43 -17.14
N THR A 15 13.49 0.88 -17.18
CA THR A 15 14.79 1.41 -17.58
C THR A 15 15.89 0.96 -16.61
N LEU A 16 15.65 1.07 -15.29
CA LEU A 16 16.61 0.57 -14.30
C LEU A 16 16.83 -0.94 -14.44
N LEU A 17 15.78 -1.73 -14.63
CA LEU A 17 15.88 -3.17 -14.83
C LEU A 17 16.62 -3.55 -16.11
N ASN A 18 16.44 -2.80 -17.19
CA ASN A 18 17.21 -3.00 -18.43
C ASN A 18 18.71 -2.69 -18.22
N MET A 19 19.03 -1.72 -17.34
CA MET A 19 20.43 -1.43 -16.98
C MET A 19 21.02 -2.56 -16.11
N VAL A 20 20.23 -3.16 -15.21
CA VAL A 20 20.62 -4.38 -14.46
C VAL A 20 20.88 -5.53 -15.44
N ASP A 21 19.94 -5.78 -16.35
CA ASP A 21 20.06 -6.84 -17.36
C ASP A 21 21.36 -6.69 -18.17
N LYS A 22 21.64 -5.46 -18.66
CA LYS A 22 22.85 -5.17 -19.40
C LYS A 22 24.13 -5.40 -18.56
N ALA A 23 24.11 -4.98 -17.30
CA ALA A 23 25.26 -5.19 -16.43
C ALA A 23 25.57 -6.68 -16.21
N LEU A 24 24.54 -7.50 -16.03
CA LEU A 24 24.68 -8.96 -15.91
C LEU A 24 25.15 -9.60 -17.22
N GLU A 25 24.67 -9.13 -18.39
CA GLU A 25 25.17 -9.54 -19.71
C GLU A 25 26.66 -9.17 -19.91
N ASP A 26 27.08 -8.01 -19.40
CA ASP A 26 28.46 -7.54 -19.45
C ASP A 26 29.38 -8.26 -18.41
N GLY A 27 28.84 -9.20 -17.63
CA GLY A 27 29.59 -10.04 -16.69
C GLY A 27 29.80 -9.40 -15.32
N VAL A 28 29.00 -8.40 -14.94
CA VAL A 28 29.03 -7.85 -13.57
C VAL A 28 28.46 -8.89 -12.62
N GLU A 29 29.16 -9.13 -11.51
CA GLU A 29 28.71 -10.09 -10.50
C GLU A 29 27.37 -9.67 -9.88
N PRO A 30 26.33 -10.54 -9.84
CA PRO A 30 25.02 -10.20 -9.30
C PRO A 30 25.05 -9.65 -7.88
N THR A 31 25.95 -10.19 -7.03
CA THR A 31 26.14 -9.76 -5.65
C THR A 31 26.82 -8.39 -5.50
N SER A 32 27.33 -7.82 -6.59
CA SER A 32 27.86 -6.44 -6.64
C SER A 32 26.84 -5.43 -7.16
N ILE A 33 25.60 -5.85 -7.43
CA ILE A 33 24.51 -5.00 -7.88
C ILE A 33 23.49 -4.82 -6.76
N ALA A 34 23.21 -3.57 -6.37
CA ALA A 34 22.11 -3.23 -5.48
C ALA A 34 20.94 -2.63 -6.26
N PHE A 35 19.72 -3.16 -6.05
CA PHE A 35 18.48 -2.59 -6.56
C PHE A 35 17.55 -2.28 -5.38
N LEU A 36 17.42 -1.00 -5.07
CA LEU A 36 16.70 -0.51 -3.90
C LEU A 36 15.41 0.15 -4.34
N ALA A 37 14.29 -0.41 -3.92
CA ALA A 37 12.97 0.11 -4.21
C ALA A 37 12.31 0.67 -2.95
N PHE A 38 11.35 1.57 -3.15
CA PHE A 38 10.57 2.13 -2.07
C PHE A 38 9.61 1.09 -1.46
N THR A 39 9.03 0.20 -2.30
CA THR A 39 8.13 -0.86 -1.85
C THR A 39 8.75 -2.25 -2.01
N ARG A 40 8.31 -3.19 -1.17
CA ARG A 40 8.68 -4.61 -1.30
C ARG A 40 8.25 -5.22 -2.62
N LYS A 41 7.06 -4.85 -3.09
CA LYS A 41 6.53 -5.33 -4.36
C LYS A 41 7.47 -5.00 -5.51
N ALA A 42 7.91 -3.73 -5.63
CA ALA A 42 8.83 -3.31 -6.67
C ALA A 42 10.20 -4.02 -6.56
N ALA A 43 10.72 -4.18 -5.33
CA ALA A 43 11.96 -4.90 -5.10
C ALA A 43 11.86 -6.38 -5.48
N ASN A 44 10.75 -7.05 -5.15
CA ASN A 44 10.52 -8.45 -5.50
C ASN A 44 10.33 -8.64 -7.01
N GLU A 45 9.59 -7.75 -7.68
CA GLU A 45 9.44 -7.78 -9.14
C GLU A 45 10.79 -7.69 -9.86
N ALA A 46 11.64 -6.76 -9.42
CA ALA A 46 13.01 -6.65 -9.93
C ALA A 46 13.82 -7.93 -9.73
N LYS A 47 13.74 -8.48 -8.52
CA LYS A 47 14.42 -9.72 -8.14
C LYS A 47 13.96 -10.93 -8.97
N GLU A 48 12.65 -11.13 -9.08
CA GLU A 48 12.06 -12.23 -9.84
C GLU A 48 12.40 -12.14 -11.33
N ARG A 49 12.34 -10.94 -11.91
CA ARG A 49 12.71 -10.71 -13.31
C ARG A 49 14.17 -11.07 -13.58
N ALA A 50 15.11 -10.58 -12.78
CA ALA A 50 16.53 -10.89 -12.93
C ALA A 50 16.79 -12.39 -12.71
N ALA A 51 16.21 -12.98 -11.68
CA ALA A 51 16.34 -14.42 -11.40
C ALA A 51 15.87 -15.28 -12.58
N ALA A 52 14.68 -14.99 -13.12
CA ALA A 52 14.11 -15.75 -14.22
C ALA A 52 14.93 -15.61 -15.53
N ARG A 53 15.43 -14.41 -15.82
CA ARG A 53 16.15 -14.13 -17.07
C ARG A 53 17.57 -14.72 -17.09
N PHE A 54 18.28 -14.66 -15.97
CA PHE A 54 19.68 -15.08 -15.87
C PHE A 54 19.90 -16.38 -15.10
N ASN A 55 18.80 -17.06 -14.74
CA ASN A 55 18.84 -18.31 -13.95
C ASN A 55 19.63 -18.16 -12.64
N LEU A 56 19.38 -17.07 -11.90
CA LEU A 56 20.03 -16.73 -10.64
C LEU A 56 19.20 -17.23 -9.44
N ASP A 57 19.87 -17.55 -8.33
CA ASP A 57 19.21 -17.80 -7.06
C ASP A 57 18.81 -16.48 -6.39
N PRO A 58 17.50 -16.20 -6.23
CA PRO A 58 17.04 -14.94 -5.62
C PRO A 58 17.56 -14.71 -4.21
N LYS A 59 17.91 -15.77 -3.46
CA LYS A 59 18.35 -15.66 -2.07
C LYS A 59 19.88 -15.52 -1.93
N GLN A 60 20.63 -16.04 -2.88
CA GLN A 60 22.09 -16.04 -2.84
C GLN A 60 22.69 -14.96 -3.73
N ASP A 61 22.19 -14.82 -4.97
CA ASP A 61 22.76 -13.94 -5.97
C ASP A 61 22.18 -12.52 -5.90
N LEU A 62 20.88 -12.38 -5.55
CA LEU A 62 20.16 -11.10 -5.57
C LEU A 62 19.84 -10.60 -4.15
N ILE A 63 20.79 -10.72 -3.23
CA ILE A 63 20.64 -10.37 -1.81
C ILE A 63 20.40 -8.87 -1.58
N PHE A 64 20.85 -8.02 -2.50
CA PHE A 64 20.70 -6.55 -2.42
C PHE A 64 19.53 -6.01 -3.26
N PHE A 65 18.65 -6.87 -3.77
CA PHE A 65 17.38 -6.46 -4.38
C PHE A 65 16.30 -6.39 -3.28
N ARG A 66 16.10 -5.20 -2.68
CA ARG A 66 15.28 -5.03 -1.48
C ARG A 66 14.86 -3.57 -1.22
N THR A 67 14.15 -3.31 -0.14
CA THR A 67 13.90 -1.93 0.32
C THR A 67 15.06 -1.40 1.16
N LEU A 68 15.19 -0.07 1.30
CA LEU A 68 16.22 0.56 2.15
C LEU A 68 16.19 0.05 3.60
N HIS A 69 14.99 -0.15 4.19
CA HIS A 69 14.85 -0.71 5.54
C HIS A 69 15.34 -2.14 5.62
N SER A 70 14.97 -2.95 4.64
CA SER A 70 15.44 -4.33 4.59
C SER A 70 16.95 -4.40 4.39
N LEU A 71 17.55 -3.46 3.66
CA LEU A 71 19.01 -3.33 3.55
C LEU A 71 19.61 -2.94 4.90
N ALA A 72 19.09 -1.89 5.54
CA ALA A 72 19.58 -1.42 6.83
C ALA A 72 19.57 -2.52 7.90
N LEU A 73 18.46 -3.27 8.01
CA LEU A 73 18.38 -4.40 8.94
C LEU A 73 19.38 -5.51 8.60
N THR A 74 19.54 -5.87 7.32
CA THR A 74 20.41 -6.98 6.91
C THR A 74 21.90 -6.63 7.08
N MET A 75 22.25 -5.37 6.90
CA MET A 75 23.63 -4.87 6.98
C MET A 75 24.00 -4.34 8.38
N SER A 76 23.06 -4.27 9.30
CA SER A 76 23.30 -3.96 10.71
C SER A 76 23.55 -5.25 11.51
N ASP A 77 24.07 -5.11 12.72
CA ASP A 77 24.17 -6.17 13.71
C ASP A 77 22.88 -6.38 14.52
N ILE A 78 21.79 -5.71 14.12
CA ILE A 78 20.48 -5.84 14.74
C ILE A 78 19.85 -7.18 14.34
N ARG A 79 19.52 -8.00 15.31
CA ARG A 79 18.82 -9.27 15.09
C ARG A 79 17.31 -9.05 14.97
N PRO A 80 16.59 -9.87 14.20
CA PRO A 80 15.12 -9.73 14.04
C PRO A 80 14.35 -9.70 15.36
N GLU A 81 14.82 -10.44 16.38
CA GLU A 81 14.19 -10.50 17.70
C GLU A 81 14.34 -9.20 18.51
N GLN A 82 15.28 -8.35 18.12
CA GLN A 82 15.52 -7.04 18.73
C GLN A 82 14.65 -5.93 18.10
N VAL A 83 13.89 -6.24 17.04
CA VAL A 83 12.99 -5.28 16.41
C VAL A 83 11.70 -5.19 17.20
N MET A 84 11.32 -3.98 17.62
CA MET A 84 10.10 -3.72 18.38
C MET A 84 8.86 -4.24 17.64
N GLN A 85 8.02 -4.97 18.38
CA GLN A 85 6.73 -5.47 17.93
C GLN A 85 5.58 -4.75 18.65
N GLU A 86 4.34 -4.95 18.20
CA GLU A 86 3.16 -4.34 18.80
C GLU A 86 3.06 -4.56 20.31
N GLU A 87 3.49 -5.73 20.80
CA GLU A 87 3.48 -6.09 22.21
C GLU A 87 4.41 -5.19 23.03
N ASN A 88 5.58 -4.80 22.49
CA ASN A 88 6.51 -3.89 23.15
C ASN A 88 5.92 -2.48 23.32
N TYR A 89 5.22 -1.98 22.32
CA TYR A 89 4.52 -0.68 22.43
C TYR A 89 3.35 -0.75 23.43
N ARG A 90 2.63 -1.86 23.51
CA ARG A 90 1.60 -2.08 24.53
C ARG A 90 2.17 -2.16 25.94
N GLU A 91 3.33 -2.82 26.10
CA GLU A 91 4.04 -2.89 27.38
C GLU A 91 4.52 -1.51 27.80
N LEU A 92 5.17 -0.77 26.91
CA LEU A 92 5.56 0.62 27.15
C LEU A 92 4.36 1.47 27.57
N SER A 93 3.25 1.43 26.82
CA SER A 93 2.00 2.14 27.10
C SER A 93 1.50 1.88 28.53
N ARG A 94 1.48 0.63 28.97
CA ARG A 94 1.08 0.24 30.34
C ARG A 94 2.05 0.77 31.40
N THR A 95 3.36 0.71 31.09
CA THR A 95 4.42 1.11 32.03
C THR A 95 4.39 2.62 32.30
N ILE A 96 4.18 3.40 31.24
CA ILE A 96 4.18 4.87 31.37
C ILE A 96 2.79 5.45 31.67
N GLY A 97 1.73 4.64 31.62
CA GLY A 97 0.36 5.08 31.88
C GLY A 97 -0.22 6.02 30.79
N VAL A 98 0.36 6.03 29.59
CA VAL A 98 -0.13 6.78 28.43
C VAL A 98 -0.64 5.79 27.40
N ASP A 99 -1.86 5.98 26.93
CA ASP A 99 -2.42 5.13 25.87
C ASP A 99 -1.74 5.47 24.54
N LEU A 100 -0.78 4.63 24.19
CA LEU A 100 -0.14 4.63 22.88
C LEU A 100 -0.91 3.62 22.05
N GLY A 101 -1.86 4.10 21.27
CA GLY A 101 -2.63 3.26 20.36
C GLY A 101 -1.68 2.31 19.63
N GLY A 102 -1.83 0.99 19.84
CA GLY A 102 -0.87 0.01 19.35
C GLY A 102 -0.59 0.22 17.86
N GLN A 103 0.68 0.18 17.49
CA GLN A 103 1.02 0.06 16.08
C GLN A 103 0.30 -1.21 15.61
N LYS A 104 -0.77 -1.06 14.85
CA LYS A 104 -1.21 -2.20 14.04
C LYS A 104 0.02 -2.57 13.24
N ASN A 105 0.49 -3.81 13.39
CA ASN A 105 1.37 -4.40 12.40
C ASN A 105 0.65 -4.21 11.05
N THR A 106 0.84 -3.06 10.46
CA THR A 106 0.73 -2.95 9.02
C THR A 106 1.73 -3.97 8.57
N SER A 107 1.23 -5.09 8.12
CA SER A 107 2.05 -6.13 7.53
C SER A 107 2.98 -5.36 6.62
N ILE A 108 4.26 -5.67 6.70
CA ILE A 108 5.32 -5.08 5.85
C ILE A 108 4.94 -5.13 4.36
N ASP A 109 3.74 -5.57 4.02
CA ASP A 109 3.09 -5.68 2.70
C ASP A 109 2.19 -4.49 2.32
N ASP A 110 1.85 -3.57 3.22
CA ASP A 110 1.09 -2.39 2.84
C ASP A 110 2.01 -1.39 2.12
N ASP A 111 1.63 -1.00 0.91
CA ASP A 111 2.34 -0.08 -0.01
C ASP A 111 2.52 1.36 0.55
N VAL A 112 2.12 1.62 1.78
CA VAL A 112 2.36 2.87 2.51
C VAL A 112 3.62 2.69 3.35
N PRO A 113 4.53 3.68 3.42
CA PRO A 113 5.68 3.62 4.30
C PRO A 113 5.21 3.32 5.73
N SER A 114 5.41 2.09 6.18
CA SER A 114 5.02 1.59 7.52
C SER A 114 5.62 2.43 8.66
N MET A 115 6.55 3.31 8.32
CA MET A 115 7.30 4.19 9.21
C MET A 115 6.50 5.34 9.82
N VAL A 116 5.46 5.81 9.13
CA VAL A 116 4.66 6.96 9.57
C VAL A 116 3.22 6.54 9.89
N ALA A 117 2.84 5.35 9.50
CA ALA A 117 1.54 4.76 9.82
C ALA A 117 1.48 4.23 11.28
N SER A 118 2.11 4.92 12.23
CA SER A 118 1.76 4.72 13.63
C SER A 118 0.29 5.12 13.77
N SER A 119 -0.55 4.23 14.29
CA SER A 119 -1.93 4.57 14.65
C SER A 119 -1.96 5.59 15.80
N ASP A 120 -0.82 5.81 16.47
CA ASP A 120 -0.64 6.77 17.55
C ASP A 120 0.01 8.06 17.02
N PRO A 121 -0.66 9.23 17.19
CA PRO A 121 -0.15 10.51 16.70
C PRO A 121 1.18 10.92 17.32
N VAL A 122 1.43 10.59 18.59
CA VAL A 122 2.66 10.98 19.29
C VAL A 122 3.84 10.15 18.78
N LEU A 123 3.68 8.83 18.64
CA LEU A 123 4.71 7.97 18.05
C LEU A 123 4.99 8.36 16.60
N GLY A 124 3.95 8.70 15.84
CA GLY A 124 4.08 9.21 14.47
C GLY A 124 4.90 10.49 14.41
N LEU A 125 4.64 11.42 15.31
CA LEU A 125 5.37 12.70 15.42
C LEU A 125 6.85 12.49 15.76
N ILE A 126 7.14 11.61 16.74
CA ILE A 126 8.51 11.28 17.16
C ILE A 126 9.30 10.67 15.96
N ASN A 127 8.69 9.72 15.25
CA ASN A 127 9.32 9.12 14.08
C ASN A 127 9.53 10.13 12.95
N LEU A 128 8.55 11.01 12.72
CA LEU A 128 8.64 12.03 11.68
C LEU A 128 9.77 13.02 11.94
N ALA A 129 9.96 13.46 13.19
CA ALA A 129 11.07 14.33 13.58
C ALA A 129 12.44 13.68 13.26
N ARG A 130 12.58 12.41 13.58
CA ARG A 130 13.81 11.64 13.33
C ARG A 130 14.05 11.43 11.83
N LEU A 131 13.02 11.06 11.06
CA LEU A 131 13.12 10.91 9.61
C LEU A 131 13.51 12.19 8.91
N ARG A 132 12.98 13.33 9.38
CA ARG A 132 13.31 14.66 8.88
C ARG A 132 14.62 15.20 9.43
N LYS A 133 15.20 14.57 10.45
CA LYS A 133 16.41 15.03 11.15
C LYS A 133 16.25 16.43 11.73
N VAL A 134 15.08 16.71 12.29
CA VAL A 134 14.76 17.99 12.97
C VAL A 134 14.54 17.75 14.45
N ASP A 135 14.67 18.82 15.23
CA ASP A 135 14.35 18.75 16.66
C ASP A 135 12.88 18.38 16.88
N LEU A 136 12.61 17.52 17.88
CA LEU A 136 11.25 17.08 18.18
C LEU A 136 10.33 18.25 18.54
N ARG A 137 10.85 19.27 19.22
CA ARG A 137 10.09 20.47 19.58
C ARG A 137 9.68 21.26 18.35
N ASP A 138 10.58 21.40 17.38
CA ASP A 138 10.30 22.10 16.13
C ASP A 138 9.23 21.35 15.32
N GLN A 139 9.35 20.01 15.24
CA GLN A 139 8.34 19.20 14.58
C GLN A 139 6.99 19.24 15.30
N TYR A 140 6.98 19.27 16.66
CA TYR A 140 5.77 19.42 17.46
C TYR A 140 5.06 20.75 17.18
N ASN A 141 5.80 21.85 17.11
CA ASN A 141 5.24 23.18 16.85
C ASN A 141 4.57 23.30 15.46
N LEU A 142 4.92 22.41 14.52
CA LEU A 142 4.33 22.31 13.18
C LEU A 142 3.23 21.25 13.07
N SER A 143 2.92 20.54 14.15
CA SER A 143 1.97 19.43 14.16
C SER A 143 0.61 19.87 14.71
N GLU A 144 -0.42 19.07 14.37
CA GLU A 144 -1.77 19.17 14.92
C GLU A 144 -2.02 18.13 16.03
N VAL A 145 -0.95 17.62 16.67
CA VAL A 145 -1.07 16.65 17.76
C VAL A 145 -1.73 17.32 18.97
N GLU A 146 -2.81 16.72 19.48
CA GLU A 146 -3.62 17.26 20.57
C GLU A 146 -2.93 17.19 21.94
N GLN A 147 -1.99 16.23 22.10
CA GLN A 147 -1.24 16.07 23.35
C GLN A 147 -0.31 17.25 23.58
N ASP A 148 -0.23 17.70 24.84
CA ASP A 148 0.69 18.77 25.23
C ASP A 148 2.16 18.34 25.08
N TRP A 149 3.04 19.33 25.00
CA TRP A 149 4.48 19.10 24.83
C TRP A 149 5.10 18.23 25.93
N ASN A 150 4.67 18.36 27.19
CA ASN A 150 5.27 17.60 28.27
C ASN A 150 4.96 16.12 28.08
N THR A 151 3.75 15.79 27.65
CA THR A 151 3.35 14.43 27.32
C THR A 151 4.15 13.89 26.14
N VAL A 152 4.29 14.65 25.05
CA VAL A 152 5.08 14.23 23.87
C VAL A 152 6.54 13.99 24.25
N ASN A 153 7.16 14.92 24.98
CA ASN A 153 8.55 14.80 25.42
C ASN A 153 8.75 13.64 26.41
N PHE A 154 7.79 13.42 27.32
CA PHE A 154 7.81 12.29 28.25
C PHE A 154 7.75 10.96 27.49
N VAL A 155 6.83 10.81 26.53
CA VAL A 155 6.74 9.59 25.71
C VAL A 155 8.01 9.36 24.91
N ALA A 156 8.60 10.40 24.31
CA ALA A 156 9.83 10.29 23.54
C ALA A 156 11.01 9.80 24.38
N ASN A 157 11.18 10.35 25.58
CA ASN A 157 12.23 9.93 26.51
C ASN A 157 11.99 8.50 27.01
N SER A 158 10.75 8.18 27.41
CA SER A 158 10.39 6.84 27.89
C SER A 158 10.58 5.77 26.79
N LEU A 159 10.22 6.08 25.54
CA LEU A 159 10.46 5.16 24.41
C LEU A 159 11.96 4.91 24.22
N LYS A 160 12.78 5.95 24.30
CA LYS A 160 14.23 5.83 24.20
C LYS A 160 14.81 4.97 25.32
N GLU A 161 14.46 5.28 26.58
CA GLU A 161 14.92 4.53 27.77
C GLU A 161 14.45 3.07 27.74
N TYR A 162 13.20 2.81 27.32
CA TYR A 162 12.67 1.45 27.17
C TYR A 162 13.46 0.67 26.13
N LYS A 163 13.73 1.24 24.97
CA LYS A 163 14.53 0.59 23.92
C LYS A 163 15.94 0.27 24.40
N GLU A 164 16.59 1.22 25.07
CA GLU A 164 17.93 1.02 25.63
C GLU A 164 17.95 -0.09 26.70
N ALA A 165 16.99 -0.09 27.62
CA ALA A 165 16.89 -1.08 28.69
C ALA A 165 16.61 -2.48 28.19
N MET A 166 15.79 -2.63 27.16
CA MET A 166 15.39 -3.92 26.58
C MET A 166 16.29 -4.39 25.43
N GLY A 167 17.24 -3.56 24.98
CA GLY A 167 18.06 -3.84 23.80
C GLY A 167 17.26 -3.94 22.51
N LEU A 168 16.22 -3.10 22.38
CA LEU A 168 15.29 -3.11 21.26
C LEU A 168 15.53 -1.92 20.32
N PHE A 169 15.13 -2.09 19.06
CA PHE A 169 15.23 -1.12 17.99
C PHE A 169 13.89 -0.98 17.27
N ASP A 170 13.45 0.25 17.01
CA ASP A 170 12.35 0.49 16.10
C ASP A 170 12.82 0.60 14.64
N PHE A 171 11.89 0.73 13.69
CA PHE A 171 12.25 0.82 12.27
C PHE A 171 13.11 2.05 11.94
N THR A 172 12.95 3.15 12.65
CA THR A 172 13.77 4.35 12.45
C THR A 172 15.18 4.17 13.02
N ASP A 173 15.32 3.47 14.17
CA ASP A 173 16.64 3.12 14.72
C ASP A 173 17.47 2.31 13.73
N MET A 174 16.85 1.38 12.99
CA MET A 174 17.58 0.59 11.97
C MET A 174 18.20 1.49 10.89
N LEU A 175 17.47 2.51 10.45
CA LEU A 175 17.99 3.47 9.47
C LEU A 175 19.10 4.34 10.09
N GLU A 176 18.90 4.87 11.31
CA GLU A 176 19.89 5.68 12.01
C GLU A 176 21.17 4.89 12.29
N HIS A 177 21.02 3.65 12.73
CA HIS A 177 22.15 2.76 12.99
C HIS A 177 22.98 2.50 11.72
N PHE A 178 22.32 2.23 10.59
CA PHE A 178 22.99 2.02 9.31
C PHE A 178 23.58 3.31 8.75
N ALA A 179 22.88 4.45 8.84
CA ALA A 179 23.36 5.75 8.36
C ALA A 179 24.59 6.26 9.15
N ASN A 180 24.59 6.04 10.48
CA ASN A 180 25.64 6.49 11.39
C ASN A 180 26.73 5.43 11.61
N GLY A 181 26.49 4.20 11.18
CA GLY A 181 27.46 3.11 11.27
C GLY A 181 28.70 3.38 10.45
N ASP A 182 29.84 2.84 10.89
CA ASP A 182 31.05 2.85 10.09
C ASP A 182 30.77 2.22 8.71
N ALA A 183 31.37 2.78 7.67
CA ALA A 183 31.26 2.29 6.29
C ALA A 183 31.56 0.78 6.11
N LYS A 184 32.13 0.11 7.15
CA LYS A 184 32.38 -1.32 7.17
C LYS A 184 31.15 -2.22 7.04
N PHE A 185 29.96 -1.73 7.44
CA PHE A 185 28.71 -2.48 7.28
C PHE A 185 28.08 -2.34 5.90
N CYS A 186 28.48 -1.32 5.14
CA CYS A 186 27.97 -1.10 3.79
C CYS A 186 28.90 -1.79 2.77
N PRO A 187 28.43 -2.79 2.00
CA PRO A 187 29.23 -3.43 0.97
C PRO A 187 29.61 -2.44 -0.14
N GLU A 188 30.61 -2.82 -0.94
CA GLU A 188 30.95 -2.10 -2.16
C GLU A 188 30.13 -2.64 -3.32
N PHE A 189 29.64 -1.75 -4.17
CA PHE A 189 28.84 -2.12 -5.32
C PHE A 189 29.49 -1.65 -6.61
N ASP A 190 29.37 -2.43 -7.66
CA ASP A 190 29.67 -1.97 -9.01
C ASP A 190 28.55 -1.04 -9.49
N LEU A 191 27.31 -1.41 -9.21
CA LEU A 191 26.13 -0.63 -9.55
C LEU A 191 25.13 -0.58 -8.40
N CYS A 192 24.59 0.59 -8.14
CA CYS A 192 23.51 0.79 -7.21
C CYS A 192 22.36 1.52 -7.90
N PHE A 193 21.16 0.97 -7.83
CA PHE A 193 19.93 1.53 -8.35
C PHE A 193 18.98 1.87 -7.22
N LEU A 194 18.41 3.07 -7.24
CA LEU A 194 17.43 3.55 -6.29
C LEU A 194 16.20 4.03 -7.05
N ASP A 195 15.08 3.32 -6.89
CA ASP A 195 13.81 3.66 -7.51
C ASP A 195 12.92 4.48 -6.56
N GLU A 196 12.05 5.33 -7.10
CA GLU A 196 11.15 6.25 -6.39
C GLU A 196 11.90 7.21 -5.42
N ALA A 197 13.06 7.72 -5.84
CA ALA A 197 13.95 8.54 -5.00
C ALA A 197 13.31 9.85 -4.49
N GLN A 198 12.27 10.38 -5.13
CA GLN A 198 11.53 11.57 -4.68
C GLN A 198 10.78 11.37 -3.37
N ASP A 199 10.61 10.12 -2.92
CA ASP A 199 9.89 9.80 -1.68
C ASP A 199 10.80 9.59 -0.47
N LEU A 200 12.11 9.75 -0.63
CA LEU A 200 13.06 9.57 0.46
C LEU A 200 13.03 10.72 1.47
N SER A 201 13.06 10.36 2.75
CA SER A 201 13.28 11.31 3.85
C SER A 201 14.76 11.73 3.94
N PRO A 202 15.09 12.84 4.64
CA PRO A 202 16.47 13.24 4.91
C PRO A 202 17.35 12.13 5.50
N LEU A 203 16.83 11.33 6.42
CA LEU A 203 17.56 10.19 6.98
C LEU A 203 17.85 9.12 5.93
N GLN A 204 16.91 8.85 5.03
CA GLN A 204 17.11 7.90 3.92
C GLN A 204 18.07 8.46 2.86
N TRP A 205 18.11 9.77 2.69
CA TRP A 205 19.11 10.42 1.83
C TRP A 205 20.52 10.26 2.38
N ASP A 206 20.74 10.28 3.71
CA ASP A 206 22.05 9.96 4.29
C ASP A 206 22.51 8.55 3.89
N ILE A 207 21.58 7.58 3.90
CA ILE A 207 21.87 6.22 3.44
C ILE A 207 22.17 6.19 1.94
N ALA A 208 21.39 6.90 1.13
CA ALA A 208 21.64 6.99 -0.31
C ALA A 208 23.02 7.59 -0.61
N HIS A 209 23.44 8.61 0.12
CA HIS A 209 24.78 9.18 0.01
C HIS A 209 25.89 8.21 0.48
N LEU A 210 25.63 7.41 1.51
CA LEU A 210 26.56 6.37 1.94
C LEU A 210 26.75 5.33 0.82
N LEU A 211 25.64 4.88 0.22
CA LEU A 211 25.64 3.92 -0.89
C LEU A 211 26.36 4.47 -2.13
N ASP A 212 26.16 5.76 -2.45
CA ASP A 212 26.85 6.41 -3.58
C ASP A 212 28.37 6.39 -3.39
N ARG A 213 28.84 6.70 -2.17
CA ARG A 213 30.30 6.63 -1.85
C ARG A 213 30.86 5.21 -1.90
N ARG A 214 30.00 4.20 -1.76
CA ARG A 214 30.38 2.77 -1.79
C ARG A 214 30.09 2.09 -3.14
N SER A 215 29.65 2.86 -4.14
CA SER A 215 29.30 2.34 -5.47
C SER A 215 30.20 2.96 -6.54
N LYS A 216 30.61 2.17 -7.53
CA LYS A 216 31.32 2.71 -8.70
C LYS A 216 30.39 3.64 -9.51
N LYS A 217 29.09 3.26 -9.61
CA LYS A 217 28.04 4.09 -10.24
C LYS A 217 26.73 3.91 -9.47
N MET A 218 26.04 5.02 -9.23
CA MET A 218 24.70 5.01 -8.63
C MET A 218 23.72 5.79 -9.49
N TYR A 219 22.55 5.18 -9.75
CA TYR A 219 21.42 5.74 -10.48
C TYR A 219 20.22 5.90 -9.56
N CYS A 220 19.67 7.11 -9.52
CA CYS A 220 18.46 7.43 -8.76
C CYS A 220 17.34 7.78 -9.73
N ALA A 221 16.30 6.94 -9.80
CA ALA A 221 15.13 7.23 -10.61
C ALA A 221 13.99 7.77 -9.75
N GLY A 222 13.25 8.73 -10.30
CA GLY A 222 12.13 9.35 -9.61
C GLY A 222 11.35 10.32 -10.47
N ASP A 223 10.26 10.82 -9.90
CA ASP A 223 9.46 11.89 -10.46
C ASP A 223 9.01 12.85 -9.35
N ASP A 224 9.61 14.01 -9.26
CA ASP A 224 9.30 15.03 -8.25
C ASP A 224 7.87 15.55 -8.35
N ASP A 225 7.24 15.46 -9.54
CA ASP A 225 5.81 15.79 -9.70
C ASP A 225 4.89 14.71 -9.10
N GLN A 226 5.40 13.51 -8.77
CA GLN A 226 4.70 12.44 -8.07
C GLN A 226 5.13 12.28 -6.60
N ALA A 227 5.83 13.26 -6.02
CA ALA A 227 6.25 13.26 -4.61
C ALA A 227 5.07 13.60 -3.69
N ILE A 228 4.28 12.61 -3.32
CA ILE A 228 3.06 12.77 -2.51
C ILE A 228 3.23 12.35 -1.04
N TYR A 229 4.42 11.95 -0.60
CA TYR A 229 4.70 11.51 0.77
C TYR A 229 5.47 12.55 1.62
N ARG A 230 5.38 13.85 1.28
CA ARG A 230 6.00 14.91 2.11
C ARG A 230 5.45 14.94 3.54
N TRP A 231 4.16 14.63 3.72
CA TRP A 231 3.56 14.46 5.04
C TRP A 231 4.19 13.32 5.85
N ALA A 232 4.75 12.33 5.16
CA ALA A 232 5.47 11.19 5.73
C ALA A 232 6.99 11.43 5.87
N GLY A 233 7.45 12.65 5.60
CA GLY A 233 8.84 13.05 5.76
C GLY A 233 9.67 13.06 4.50
N ALA A 234 9.11 12.79 3.32
CA ALA A 234 9.85 12.85 2.05
C ALA A 234 10.40 14.26 1.78
N ASP A 235 11.64 14.32 1.29
CA ASP A 235 12.33 15.55 0.90
C ASP A 235 12.52 15.61 -0.61
N VAL A 236 11.50 16.13 -1.30
CA VAL A 236 11.52 16.28 -2.75
C VAL A 236 12.56 17.30 -3.21
N ASP A 237 12.83 18.30 -2.39
CA ASP A 237 13.82 19.36 -2.72
C ASP A 237 15.24 18.79 -2.79
N HIS A 238 15.55 17.81 -1.96
CA HIS A 238 16.80 17.09 -2.04
C HIS A 238 16.97 16.38 -3.39
N PHE A 239 15.93 15.66 -3.83
CA PHE A 239 15.95 14.99 -5.14
C PHE A 239 16.09 15.98 -6.31
N ILE A 240 15.36 17.09 -6.29
CA ILE A 240 15.42 18.14 -7.33
C ILE A 240 16.82 18.75 -7.43
N ASN A 241 17.45 19.03 -6.27
CA ASN A 241 18.71 19.75 -6.19
C ASN A 241 19.95 18.84 -6.14
N LEU A 242 19.78 17.51 -6.19
CA LEU A 242 20.88 16.56 -6.12
C LEU A 242 21.92 16.88 -7.22
N PRO A 243 23.22 17.04 -6.88
CA PRO A 243 24.24 17.33 -7.87
C PRO A 243 24.52 16.11 -8.77
N GLY A 244 24.97 16.37 -9.99
CA GLY A 244 25.34 15.33 -10.96
C GLY A 244 24.58 15.40 -12.27
N GLY A 245 24.82 14.42 -13.14
CA GLY A 245 24.13 14.31 -14.42
C GLY A 245 22.67 13.88 -14.26
N SER A 246 21.85 14.21 -15.25
CA SER A 246 20.46 13.77 -15.29
C SER A 246 19.99 13.46 -16.70
N GLU A 247 19.00 12.58 -16.79
CA GLU A 247 18.28 12.21 -18.01
C GLU A 247 16.78 12.29 -17.75
N ILE A 248 16.02 12.66 -18.76
CA ILE A 248 14.55 12.67 -18.72
C ILE A 248 14.04 11.60 -19.67
N LEU A 249 13.21 10.68 -19.16
CA LEU A 249 12.49 9.73 -20.01
C LEU A 249 11.31 10.46 -20.65
N SER A 250 11.38 10.66 -21.95
CA SER A 250 10.49 11.58 -22.66
C SER A 250 9.24 10.93 -23.25
N GLN A 251 9.08 9.60 -23.23
CA GLN A 251 7.93 8.91 -23.82
C GLN A 251 7.11 8.17 -22.77
N SER A 252 5.84 8.53 -22.61
CA SER A 252 4.91 7.74 -21.78
C SER A 252 4.28 6.62 -22.58
N TYR A 253 4.31 5.41 -22.03
CA TYR A 253 3.63 4.22 -22.55
C TYR A 253 2.28 3.96 -21.88
N ARG A 254 1.87 4.83 -20.96
CA ARG A 254 0.63 4.73 -20.19
C ARG A 254 -0.40 5.76 -20.61
N ILE A 255 -0.01 7.03 -20.60
CA ILE A 255 -0.91 8.18 -20.61
C ILE A 255 -1.39 8.51 -22.03
N PRO A 256 -2.70 8.45 -22.33
CA PRO A 256 -3.23 8.91 -23.62
C PRO A 256 -3.32 10.44 -23.69
N ARG A 257 -3.40 10.98 -24.88
CA ARG A 257 -3.26 12.42 -25.18
C ARG A 257 -4.22 13.32 -24.38
N ASN A 258 -5.49 12.98 -24.31
CA ASN A 258 -6.48 13.82 -23.61
C ASN A 258 -6.25 13.82 -22.07
N VAL A 259 -5.85 12.68 -21.51
CA VAL A 259 -5.47 12.58 -20.09
C VAL A 259 -4.18 13.37 -19.84
N HIS A 260 -3.21 13.30 -20.74
CA HIS A 260 -1.98 14.08 -20.65
C HIS A 260 -2.26 15.59 -20.62
N ASN A 261 -3.20 16.09 -21.43
CA ASN A 261 -3.59 17.50 -21.41
C ASN A 261 -4.10 17.95 -20.03
N VAL A 262 -4.91 17.11 -19.37
CA VAL A 262 -5.36 17.39 -17.98
C VAL A 262 -4.18 17.35 -17.01
N ALA A 263 -3.30 16.36 -17.13
CA ALA A 263 -2.12 16.22 -16.27
C ALA A 263 -1.18 17.44 -16.44
N GLU A 264 -0.97 17.92 -17.68
CA GLU A 264 -0.17 19.12 -17.95
C GLU A 264 -0.77 20.38 -17.32
N ASN A 265 -2.09 20.54 -17.32
CA ASN A 265 -2.75 21.67 -16.67
C ASN A 265 -2.55 21.63 -15.14
N VAL A 266 -2.50 20.44 -14.53
CA VAL A 266 -2.21 20.29 -13.11
C VAL A 266 -0.75 20.55 -12.81
N VAL A 267 0.17 19.92 -13.53
CA VAL A 267 1.60 19.96 -13.22
C VAL A 267 2.19 21.37 -13.39
N ARG A 268 1.64 22.18 -14.31
CA ARG A 268 2.05 23.59 -14.49
C ARG A 268 1.76 24.48 -13.30
N ARG A 269 0.89 24.07 -12.39
CA ARG A 269 0.57 24.80 -11.15
C ARG A 269 1.57 24.51 -10.03
N ILE A 270 2.39 23.45 -10.17
CA ILE A 270 3.44 23.13 -9.21
C ILE A 270 4.59 24.14 -9.39
N THR A 271 4.85 24.92 -8.34
CA THR A 271 5.87 25.96 -8.37
C THR A 271 7.27 25.40 -8.15
N ARG A 272 7.41 24.41 -7.29
CA ARG A 272 8.69 23.78 -6.95
C ARG A 272 8.83 22.42 -7.61
N ARG A 273 9.41 22.40 -8.81
CA ARG A 273 9.61 21.18 -9.61
C ARG A 273 10.85 21.27 -10.51
N PHE A 274 11.35 20.11 -10.91
CA PHE A 274 12.35 20.02 -11.97
C PHE A 274 11.66 20.20 -13.34
N PRO A 275 12.10 21.13 -14.19
CA PRO A 275 11.52 21.34 -15.52
C PRO A 275 11.70 20.10 -16.40
N LYS A 276 10.62 19.46 -16.77
CA LYS A 276 10.62 18.30 -17.66
C LYS A 276 9.33 18.25 -18.48
N ALA A 277 9.43 17.65 -19.66
CA ALA A 277 8.31 17.38 -20.54
C ALA A 277 8.38 15.93 -21.03
N TYR A 278 7.24 15.37 -21.37
CA TYR A 278 7.15 14.03 -21.96
C TYR A 278 5.99 13.95 -22.94
N GLU A 279 6.10 13.02 -23.88
CA GLU A 279 5.07 12.77 -24.88
C GLU A 279 4.08 11.71 -24.40
N PRO A 280 2.79 11.91 -24.62
CA PRO A 280 1.77 10.90 -24.35
C PRO A 280 1.83 9.78 -25.39
N ARG A 281 1.04 8.72 -25.17
CA ARG A 281 0.73 7.76 -26.23
C ARG A 281 -0.05 8.43 -27.38
N GLU A 282 -0.01 7.80 -28.56
CA GLU A 282 -0.72 8.30 -29.73
C GLU A 282 -2.24 8.28 -29.58
N GLU A 283 -2.78 7.33 -28.81
CA GLU A 283 -4.22 7.19 -28.60
C GLU A 283 -4.78 8.41 -27.86
N PRO A 284 -5.96 8.90 -28.29
CA PRO A 284 -6.53 10.10 -27.68
C PRO A 284 -6.96 9.87 -26.22
N GLY A 285 -7.52 8.70 -25.90
CA GLY A 285 -8.19 8.45 -24.62
C GLY A 285 -9.44 9.33 -24.43
N ASN A 286 -10.14 9.13 -23.33
CA ASN A 286 -11.34 9.92 -23.02
C ASN A 286 -11.19 10.61 -21.68
N VAL A 287 -11.68 11.84 -21.58
CA VAL A 287 -11.86 12.58 -20.34
C VAL A 287 -13.30 13.04 -20.28
N THR A 288 -14.03 12.64 -19.24
CA THR A 288 -15.44 12.93 -19.08
C THR A 288 -15.73 13.43 -17.68
N ARG A 289 -16.44 14.55 -17.54
CA ARG A 289 -16.98 15.01 -16.25
C ARG A 289 -18.31 14.35 -15.99
N ILE A 290 -18.52 13.91 -14.77
CA ILE A 290 -19.74 13.25 -14.30
C ILE A 290 -20.11 13.77 -12.91
N THR A 291 -21.37 13.71 -12.57
CA THR A 291 -21.86 14.11 -11.25
C THR A 291 -22.01 12.92 -10.30
N THR A 292 -22.09 11.70 -10.82
CA THR A 292 -22.25 10.47 -10.03
C THR A 292 -21.68 9.26 -10.73
N ILE A 293 -21.11 8.33 -9.96
CA ILE A 293 -20.60 7.07 -10.48
C ILE A 293 -21.71 6.11 -10.95
N ASN A 294 -22.95 6.32 -10.51
CA ASN A 294 -24.08 5.46 -10.85
C ASN A 294 -24.44 5.48 -12.35
N SER A 295 -23.92 6.47 -13.08
CA SER A 295 -24.04 6.53 -14.54
C SER A 295 -23.08 5.61 -15.29
N LEU A 296 -22.10 5.01 -14.59
CA LEU A 296 -21.06 4.20 -15.20
C LEU A 296 -21.40 2.70 -15.12
N ASP A 297 -21.33 2.03 -16.25
CA ASP A 297 -21.35 0.56 -16.28
C ASP A 297 -19.94 0.00 -16.09
N MET A 298 -19.67 -0.51 -14.89
CA MET A 298 -18.40 -1.09 -14.53
C MET A 298 -18.36 -2.63 -14.72
N ALA A 299 -19.23 -3.17 -15.56
CA ALA A 299 -19.31 -4.62 -15.80
C ALA A 299 -18.07 -5.20 -16.47
N GLN A 300 -17.29 -4.37 -17.17
CA GLN A 300 -16.09 -4.79 -17.89
C GLN A 300 -14.93 -3.82 -17.69
N GLY A 301 -13.72 -4.30 -17.95
CA GLY A 301 -12.48 -3.54 -17.81
C GLY A 301 -12.02 -3.40 -16.37
N ASP A 302 -10.83 -2.85 -16.19
CA ASP A 302 -10.24 -2.56 -14.88
C ASP A 302 -10.60 -1.14 -14.48
N TRP A 303 -11.03 -0.98 -13.23
CA TRP A 303 -11.49 0.29 -12.70
C TRP A 303 -10.74 0.67 -11.42
N LEU A 304 -10.32 1.92 -11.36
CA LEU A 304 -9.71 2.51 -10.19
C LEU A 304 -10.50 3.76 -9.78
N ILE A 305 -11.13 3.72 -8.61
CA ILE A 305 -11.94 4.80 -8.07
C ILE A 305 -11.14 5.47 -6.98
N LEU A 306 -10.86 6.76 -7.16
CA LEU A 306 -9.92 7.52 -6.36
C LEU A 306 -10.57 8.72 -5.69
N SER A 307 -10.27 8.91 -4.41
CA SER A 307 -10.57 10.12 -3.64
C SER A 307 -9.36 10.61 -2.87
N GLN A 308 -9.39 11.85 -2.44
CA GLN A 308 -8.33 12.41 -1.60
C GLN A 308 -8.32 11.79 -0.20
N ALA A 309 -9.48 11.57 0.42
CA ALA A 309 -9.60 11.00 1.75
C ALA A 309 -10.41 9.69 1.78
N GLY A 310 -9.99 8.75 2.64
CA GLY A 310 -10.60 7.42 2.68
C GLY A 310 -12.09 7.37 3.07
N TYR A 311 -12.59 8.32 3.87
CA TYR A 311 -13.99 8.36 4.26
C TYR A 311 -14.92 8.71 3.08
N GLN A 312 -14.45 9.47 2.10
CA GLN A 312 -15.17 9.85 0.88
C GLN A 312 -15.53 8.62 0.02
N LEU A 313 -14.79 7.52 0.16
CA LEU A 313 -15.05 6.25 -0.53
C LEU A 313 -16.13 5.40 0.14
N THR A 314 -16.61 5.75 1.33
CA THR A 314 -17.63 4.95 2.03
C THR A 314 -18.97 4.90 1.29
N PRO A 315 -19.53 6.03 0.80
CA PRO A 315 -20.72 6.01 -0.06
C PRO A 315 -20.49 5.18 -1.33
N VAL A 316 -19.35 5.36 -1.98
CA VAL A 316 -18.94 4.60 -3.18
C VAL A 316 -18.96 3.09 -2.93
N ALA A 317 -18.37 2.65 -1.82
CA ALA A 317 -18.36 1.23 -1.45
C ALA A 317 -19.77 0.68 -1.23
N ASN A 318 -20.67 1.47 -0.64
CA ASN A 318 -22.08 1.10 -0.45
C ASN A 318 -22.81 0.99 -1.79
N ASP A 319 -22.58 1.92 -2.71
CA ASP A 319 -23.17 1.90 -4.05
C ASP A 319 -22.67 0.68 -4.85
N LEU A 320 -21.37 0.40 -4.82
CA LEU A 320 -20.81 -0.79 -5.46
C LEU A 320 -21.38 -2.09 -4.89
N LYS A 321 -21.57 -2.16 -3.57
CA LYS A 321 -22.20 -3.32 -2.91
C LYS A 321 -23.65 -3.47 -3.33
N SER A 322 -24.43 -2.39 -3.34
CA SER A 322 -25.84 -2.39 -3.70
C SER A 322 -26.05 -2.79 -5.17
N ASN A 323 -25.15 -2.38 -6.04
CA ASN A 323 -25.12 -2.73 -7.45
C ASN A 323 -24.51 -4.12 -7.74
N GLY A 324 -24.04 -4.84 -6.73
CA GLY A 324 -23.52 -6.21 -6.86
C GLY A 324 -22.18 -6.29 -7.61
N TYR A 325 -21.31 -5.33 -7.46
CA TYR A 325 -19.94 -5.39 -7.98
C TYR A 325 -19.00 -6.01 -6.97
N LEU A 326 -18.06 -6.85 -7.42
CA LEU A 326 -16.94 -7.33 -6.64
C LEU A 326 -15.79 -6.34 -6.77
N PHE A 327 -15.27 -5.85 -5.64
CA PHE A 327 -14.23 -4.83 -5.63
C PHE A 327 -13.25 -4.99 -4.47
N ASN A 328 -12.09 -4.34 -4.60
CA ASN A 328 -11.18 -4.08 -3.50
C ASN A 328 -11.48 -2.70 -2.91
N TYR A 329 -11.45 -2.60 -1.60
CA TYR A 329 -11.66 -1.37 -0.86
C TYR A 329 -10.49 -1.15 0.10
N ARG A 330 -9.66 -0.14 -0.18
CA ARG A 330 -8.49 0.20 0.63
C ARG A 330 -7.61 -1.02 0.95
N GLY A 331 -7.22 -1.76 -0.09
CA GLY A 331 -6.39 -2.95 0.01
C GLY A 331 -7.10 -4.23 0.46
N ARG A 332 -8.40 -4.19 0.81
CA ARG A 332 -9.16 -5.36 1.27
C ARG A 332 -10.27 -5.72 0.30
N ARG A 333 -10.56 -7.01 0.17
CA ARG A 333 -11.73 -7.46 -0.59
C ARG A 333 -13.03 -6.99 0.04
N SER A 334 -13.99 -6.61 -0.80
CA SER A 334 -15.35 -6.21 -0.40
C SER A 334 -16.17 -7.31 0.27
N ILE A 335 -15.78 -8.57 0.05
CA ILE A 335 -16.29 -9.75 0.75
C ILE A 335 -15.12 -10.45 1.46
N SER A 336 -15.28 -10.84 2.72
CA SER A 336 -14.25 -11.54 3.46
C SER A 336 -14.03 -12.97 2.93
N GLU A 337 -12.79 -13.45 3.00
CA GLU A 337 -12.46 -14.82 2.61
C GLU A 337 -13.29 -15.84 3.39
N LYS A 338 -13.47 -15.64 4.69
CA LYS A 338 -14.30 -16.51 5.54
C LYS A 338 -15.73 -16.68 5.00
N ILE A 339 -16.36 -15.59 4.57
CA ILE A 339 -17.71 -15.66 4.01
C ILE A 339 -17.69 -16.39 2.66
N SER A 340 -16.70 -16.11 1.83
CA SER A 340 -16.53 -16.77 0.52
C SER A 340 -16.30 -18.28 0.68
N GLU A 341 -15.43 -18.67 1.61
CA GLU A 341 -15.15 -20.08 1.93
C GLU A 341 -16.37 -20.78 2.49
N ALA A 342 -17.11 -20.14 3.43
CA ALA A 342 -18.32 -20.71 4.00
C ALA A 342 -19.40 -20.97 2.95
N ILE A 343 -19.65 -20.00 2.06
CA ILE A 343 -20.64 -20.14 1.00
C ILE A 343 -20.24 -21.24 -0.01
N ASN A 344 -18.98 -21.20 -0.45
CA ASN A 344 -18.47 -22.23 -1.37
C ASN A 344 -18.50 -23.62 -0.75
N GLY A 345 -18.06 -23.76 0.50
CA GLY A 345 -18.06 -25.01 1.24
C GLY A 345 -19.47 -25.59 1.42
N TRP A 346 -20.44 -24.73 1.78
CA TRP A 346 -21.83 -25.15 1.88
C TRP A 346 -22.39 -25.65 0.54
N GLU A 347 -22.13 -24.93 -0.55
CA GLU A 347 -22.60 -25.36 -1.88
C GLU A 347 -21.85 -26.62 -2.40
N GLN A 348 -20.62 -26.86 -1.94
CA GLN A 348 -19.92 -28.15 -2.20
C GLN A 348 -20.56 -29.29 -1.44
N LEU A 349 -20.85 -29.14 -0.14
CA LEU A 349 -21.56 -30.14 0.68
C LEU A 349 -22.92 -30.51 0.08
N ARG A 350 -23.70 -29.51 -0.36
CA ARG A 350 -25.00 -29.74 -1.02
C ARG A 350 -24.88 -30.56 -2.30
N LYS A 351 -23.75 -30.48 -2.99
CA LYS A 351 -23.44 -31.26 -4.21
C LYS A 351 -22.79 -32.62 -3.90
N GLY A 352 -22.72 -33.02 -2.62
CA GLY A 352 -22.14 -34.27 -2.20
C GLY A 352 -20.62 -34.31 -2.24
N LYS A 353 -19.94 -33.16 -2.24
CA LYS A 353 -18.48 -33.06 -2.15
C LYS A 353 -18.05 -32.92 -0.70
N GLU A 354 -16.85 -33.38 -0.41
CA GLU A 354 -16.18 -33.21 0.87
C GLU A 354 -15.61 -31.79 1.01
N ILE A 355 -15.52 -31.31 2.25
CA ILE A 355 -14.84 -30.06 2.64
C ILE A 355 -13.90 -30.32 3.81
N SER A 356 -12.93 -29.43 4.03
CA SER A 356 -12.04 -29.51 5.21
C SER A 356 -12.77 -29.15 6.50
N GLY A 357 -12.32 -29.71 7.62
CA GLY A 357 -12.82 -29.38 8.98
C GLY A 357 -12.71 -27.89 9.30
N GLN A 358 -11.67 -27.21 8.79
CA GLN A 358 -11.54 -25.77 8.89
C GLN A 358 -12.75 -25.05 8.25
N VAL A 359 -13.09 -25.40 7.01
CA VAL A 359 -14.23 -24.81 6.29
C VAL A 359 -15.56 -25.13 6.98
N ALA A 360 -15.72 -26.37 7.45
CA ALA A 360 -16.90 -26.78 8.22
C ALA A 360 -17.07 -25.95 9.49
N ARG A 361 -15.99 -25.67 10.24
CA ARG A 361 -16.02 -24.77 11.40
C ARG A 361 -16.43 -23.33 11.02
N ILE A 362 -15.95 -22.83 9.90
CA ILE A 362 -16.35 -21.50 9.41
C ILE A 362 -17.85 -21.48 9.11
N ILE A 363 -18.39 -22.50 8.43
CA ILE A 363 -19.82 -22.65 8.14
C ILE A 363 -20.62 -22.67 9.47
N TYR A 364 -20.22 -23.49 10.43
CA TYR A 364 -20.88 -23.62 11.74
C TYR A 364 -20.87 -22.30 12.53
N SER A 365 -19.85 -21.45 12.35
CA SER A 365 -19.78 -20.15 13.00
C SER A 365 -20.94 -19.24 12.60
N TYR A 366 -21.49 -19.42 11.39
CA TYR A 366 -22.61 -18.66 10.84
C TYR A 366 -23.98 -19.33 11.01
N MET A 367 -24.08 -20.43 11.79
CA MET A 367 -25.32 -21.16 12.04
C MET A 367 -25.84 -20.96 13.46
N ALA A 368 -27.18 -20.89 13.63
CA ALA A 368 -27.81 -20.80 14.92
C ALA A 368 -27.85 -22.16 15.64
N ILE A 369 -27.53 -22.15 16.93
CA ILE A 369 -27.68 -23.31 17.80
C ILE A 369 -29.17 -23.55 18.08
N GLY A 370 -29.62 -24.81 18.02
CA GLY A 370 -31.00 -25.23 18.19
C GLY A 370 -31.83 -25.28 16.91
N GLU A 371 -31.50 -24.45 15.92
CA GLU A 371 -32.19 -24.43 14.63
C GLU A 371 -31.40 -25.08 13.49
N ARG A 372 -30.08 -24.82 13.45
CA ARG A 372 -29.16 -25.29 12.39
C ARG A 372 -28.08 -26.21 12.89
N LEU A 373 -27.80 -26.12 14.21
CA LEU A 373 -26.77 -26.92 14.88
C LEU A 373 -27.29 -27.41 16.24
N THR A 374 -26.96 -28.62 16.58
CA THR A 374 -27.13 -29.17 17.95
C THR A 374 -26.21 -28.46 18.94
N ARG A 375 -26.67 -28.23 20.15
CA ARG A 375 -25.86 -27.61 21.22
C ARG A 375 -24.60 -28.45 21.49
N GLY A 376 -23.45 -27.78 21.60
CA GLY A 376 -22.14 -28.42 21.83
C GLY A 376 -21.31 -28.62 20.59
N PHE A 377 -21.89 -28.60 19.39
CA PHE A 377 -21.17 -28.87 18.12
C PHE A 377 -20.63 -27.66 17.40
N LYS A 378 -20.87 -26.42 17.87
CA LYS A 378 -20.44 -25.19 17.15
C LYS A 378 -18.94 -25.10 16.85
N LYS A 379 -18.10 -25.74 17.69
CA LYS A 379 -16.65 -25.81 17.47
C LYS A 379 -16.21 -27.05 16.71
N LEU A 380 -17.14 -27.87 16.23
CA LEU A 380 -16.92 -29.12 15.50
C LEU A 380 -15.92 -30.05 16.24
N PRO A 381 -16.27 -30.51 17.45
CA PRO A 381 -15.37 -31.34 18.24
C PRO A 381 -15.10 -32.68 17.55
N GLY A 382 -13.84 -33.16 17.65
CA GLY A 382 -13.40 -34.44 17.08
C GLY A 382 -13.07 -34.41 15.58
N VAL A 383 -13.01 -33.22 14.97
CA VAL A 383 -12.58 -33.04 13.59
C VAL A 383 -11.39 -32.08 13.57
N ASP A 384 -10.28 -32.45 12.96
CA ASP A 384 -9.13 -31.58 12.76
C ASP A 384 -9.30 -30.67 11.53
N ASP A 385 -8.50 -29.62 11.42
CA ASP A 385 -8.63 -28.60 10.34
C ASP A 385 -8.47 -29.22 8.94
N ASN A 386 -7.62 -30.23 8.80
CA ASN A 386 -7.33 -30.90 7.54
C ASN A 386 -8.19 -32.15 7.25
N ASP A 387 -9.00 -32.59 8.22
CA ASP A 387 -9.90 -33.71 7.98
C ASP A 387 -10.93 -33.34 6.93
N LEU A 388 -11.24 -34.30 6.05
CA LEU A 388 -12.31 -34.15 5.09
C LEU A 388 -13.62 -34.68 5.68
N VAL A 389 -14.67 -33.89 5.56
CA VAL A 389 -16.01 -34.23 6.08
C VAL A 389 -17.06 -34.09 4.99
N THR A 390 -17.99 -35.04 4.97
CA THR A 390 -19.17 -35.05 4.09
C THR A 390 -20.37 -34.42 4.77
N PHE A 391 -21.40 -34.10 4.00
CA PHE A 391 -22.67 -33.61 4.53
C PHE A 391 -23.31 -34.63 5.49
N ASP A 392 -23.30 -35.91 5.12
CA ASP A 392 -23.97 -36.98 5.87
C ASP A 392 -23.25 -37.23 7.20
N GLU A 393 -21.90 -37.23 7.24
CA GLU A 393 -21.12 -37.29 8.49
C GLU A 393 -21.41 -36.10 9.43
N LEU A 394 -21.54 -34.89 8.86
CA LEU A 394 -21.87 -33.70 9.66
C LEU A 394 -23.27 -33.83 10.30
N VAL A 395 -24.24 -34.45 9.63
CA VAL A 395 -25.58 -34.73 10.16
C VAL A 395 -25.52 -35.82 11.21
N GLU A 396 -24.88 -36.95 10.93
CA GLU A 396 -24.91 -38.13 11.76
C GLU A 396 -24.04 -38.00 13.02
N HIS A 397 -22.88 -37.38 12.92
CA HIS A 397 -21.88 -37.37 13.99
C HIS A 397 -21.55 -36.00 14.56
N HIS A 398 -21.85 -34.91 13.83
CA HIS A 398 -21.40 -33.58 14.19
C HIS A 398 -22.52 -32.55 14.34
N GLY A 399 -23.76 -33.03 14.54
CA GLY A 399 -24.88 -32.24 14.99
C GLY A 399 -25.41 -31.19 14.01
N LEU A 400 -25.20 -31.38 12.71
CA LEU A 400 -25.78 -30.54 11.68
C LEU A 400 -27.29 -30.81 11.56
N LEU A 401 -28.12 -29.79 11.70
CA LEU A 401 -29.59 -29.86 11.58
C LEU A 401 -30.08 -29.21 10.27
N ALA A 402 -29.25 -28.40 9.58
CA ALA A 402 -29.58 -27.83 8.29
C ALA A 402 -29.62 -28.95 7.23
N THR A 403 -30.54 -28.82 6.27
CA THR A 403 -30.80 -29.86 5.25
C THR A 403 -30.17 -29.52 3.89
N LYS A 404 -29.93 -30.50 3.03
CA LYS A 404 -29.27 -30.32 1.70
C LYS A 404 -30.04 -29.41 0.74
N ASP A 405 -31.35 -29.26 0.91
CA ASP A 405 -32.18 -28.37 0.11
C ASP A 405 -32.02 -26.88 0.50
N MET A 406 -31.53 -26.60 1.70
CA MET A 406 -31.29 -25.22 2.13
C MET A 406 -30.17 -24.57 1.32
N ILE A 407 -30.46 -23.45 0.68
CA ILE A 407 -29.43 -22.61 0.08
C ILE A 407 -28.57 -21.96 1.17
N TRP A 408 -27.37 -21.52 0.83
CA TRP A 408 -26.40 -20.96 1.77
C TRP A 408 -26.98 -19.88 2.70
N SER A 409 -27.85 -18.99 2.15
CA SER A 409 -28.45 -17.89 2.94
C SER A 409 -29.51 -18.34 3.96
N ALA A 410 -30.09 -19.51 3.76
CA ALA A 410 -31.04 -20.13 4.71
C ALA A 410 -30.31 -21.00 5.75
N ALA A 411 -29.26 -21.70 5.33
CA ALA A 411 -28.46 -22.55 6.23
C ALA A 411 -27.62 -21.73 7.20
N MET A 412 -26.96 -20.66 6.71
CA MET A 412 -26.12 -19.75 7.50
C MET A 412 -26.92 -18.54 7.98
N ASP A 413 -27.88 -18.76 8.85
CA ASP A 413 -28.84 -17.77 9.34
C ASP A 413 -28.23 -16.69 10.25
N LYS A 414 -27.02 -16.88 10.75
CA LYS A 414 -26.25 -15.89 11.51
C LYS A 414 -25.29 -15.05 10.66
N LEU A 415 -25.26 -15.27 9.34
CA LEU A 415 -24.53 -14.36 8.45
C LEU A 415 -25.21 -12.99 8.49
N PRO A 416 -24.44 -11.87 8.63
CA PRO A 416 -25.02 -10.52 8.65
C PRO A 416 -25.95 -10.26 7.47
N SER A 417 -27.07 -9.59 7.71
CA SER A 417 -28.05 -9.31 6.66
C SER A 417 -27.49 -8.46 5.51
N THR A 418 -26.56 -7.54 5.82
CA THR A 418 -25.81 -6.74 4.86
C THR A 418 -24.96 -7.59 3.93
N ASP A 419 -24.24 -8.58 4.49
CA ASP A 419 -23.40 -9.47 3.69
C ASP A 419 -24.26 -10.43 2.85
N ARG A 420 -25.38 -10.94 3.39
CA ARG A 420 -26.34 -11.74 2.61
C ARG A 420 -26.93 -10.95 1.44
N ALA A 421 -27.32 -9.70 1.67
CA ALA A 421 -27.85 -8.83 0.61
C ALA A 421 -26.79 -8.57 -0.47
N TYR A 422 -25.56 -8.30 -0.06
CA TYR A 422 -24.45 -8.06 -0.99
C TYR A 422 -24.11 -9.30 -1.82
N VAL A 423 -23.94 -10.47 -1.20
CA VAL A 423 -23.69 -11.71 -1.95
C VAL A 423 -24.84 -12.03 -2.91
N THR A 424 -26.08 -11.79 -2.50
CA THR A 424 -27.24 -11.97 -3.38
C THR A 424 -27.17 -11.02 -4.59
N ALA A 425 -26.76 -9.77 -4.38
CA ALA A 425 -26.58 -8.80 -5.45
C ALA A 425 -25.46 -9.21 -6.43
N LEU A 426 -24.30 -9.69 -5.89
CA LEU A 426 -23.19 -10.25 -6.70
C LEU A 426 -23.68 -11.39 -7.61
N LEU A 427 -24.40 -12.35 -7.03
CA LEU A 427 -24.90 -13.52 -7.77
C LEU A 427 -25.92 -13.14 -8.83
N ARG A 428 -26.81 -12.19 -8.55
CA ARG A 428 -27.80 -11.67 -9.53
C ARG A 428 -27.12 -10.98 -10.71
N ARG A 429 -26.00 -10.31 -10.47
CA ARG A 429 -25.19 -9.68 -11.51
C ARG A 429 -24.35 -10.71 -12.31
N GLY A 430 -24.23 -11.93 -11.82
CA GLY A 430 -23.36 -12.97 -12.41
C GLY A 430 -21.88 -12.85 -12.02
N GLU A 431 -21.57 -12.02 -11.00
CA GLU A 431 -20.22 -11.92 -10.49
C GLU A 431 -19.82 -13.15 -9.68
N LYS A 432 -18.59 -13.60 -9.89
CA LYS A 432 -18.01 -14.69 -9.09
C LYS A 432 -17.36 -14.11 -7.85
N PHE A 433 -17.99 -14.25 -6.69
CA PHE A 433 -17.48 -13.68 -5.44
C PHE A 433 -16.13 -14.24 -4.98
N ASN A 434 -15.62 -15.32 -5.57
CA ASN A 434 -14.25 -15.83 -5.42
C ASN A 434 -13.33 -15.41 -6.58
N GLY A 435 -13.80 -14.64 -7.56
CA GLY A 435 -13.03 -14.12 -8.69
C GLY A 435 -12.04 -13.02 -8.27
N ILE A 436 -11.20 -12.57 -9.19
CA ILE A 436 -10.32 -11.41 -8.99
C ILE A 436 -11.14 -10.13 -9.18
N PRO A 437 -11.19 -9.22 -8.19
CA PRO A 437 -11.89 -7.95 -8.32
C PRO A 437 -11.29 -7.10 -9.44
N ARG A 438 -12.15 -6.59 -10.33
CA ARG A 438 -11.75 -5.68 -11.42
C ARG A 438 -11.86 -4.21 -11.02
N ILE A 439 -12.52 -3.92 -9.91
CA ILE A 439 -12.73 -2.58 -9.39
C ILE A 439 -11.90 -2.43 -8.12
N THR A 440 -11.14 -1.36 -8.02
CA THR A 440 -10.42 -0.98 -6.80
C THR A 440 -10.82 0.43 -6.39
N ALA A 441 -11.33 0.58 -5.17
CA ALA A 441 -11.60 1.88 -4.55
C ALA A 441 -10.51 2.16 -3.50
N SER A 442 -9.75 3.23 -3.72
CA SER A 442 -8.59 3.60 -2.90
C SER A 442 -8.45 5.11 -2.78
N THR A 443 -7.66 5.58 -1.81
CA THR A 443 -7.21 6.97 -1.85
C THR A 443 -6.19 7.14 -2.98
N ILE A 444 -6.01 8.39 -3.43
CA ILE A 444 -4.98 8.70 -4.43
C ILE A 444 -3.60 8.25 -3.92
N HIS A 445 -3.28 8.46 -2.64
CA HIS A 445 -2.04 7.99 -2.03
C HIS A 445 -1.87 6.47 -2.09
N GLY A 446 -2.93 5.72 -1.73
CA GLY A 446 -2.92 4.26 -1.79
C GLY A 446 -2.95 3.66 -3.19
N SER A 447 -3.15 4.49 -4.23
CA SER A 447 -3.09 4.08 -5.63
C SER A 447 -1.74 4.30 -6.29
N LYS A 448 -0.76 4.87 -5.57
CA LYS A 448 0.58 5.11 -6.12
C LYS A 448 1.20 3.78 -6.58
N GLY A 449 1.80 3.77 -7.76
CA GLY A 449 2.28 2.54 -8.40
C GLY A 449 1.19 1.76 -9.17
N GLY A 450 -0.11 1.99 -8.90
CA GLY A 450 -1.21 1.37 -9.63
C GLY A 450 -1.59 2.09 -10.91
N GLU A 451 -2.39 1.42 -11.74
CA GLU A 451 -2.96 1.97 -12.98
C GLU A 451 -4.20 1.16 -13.39
N ALA A 452 -5.11 1.76 -14.13
CA ALA A 452 -6.30 1.07 -14.65
C ALA A 452 -6.71 1.62 -16.02
N ASP A 453 -7.45 0.82 -16.78
CA ASP A 453 -8.04 1.28 -18.03
C ASP A 453 -9.01 2.44 -17.80
N ASN A 454 -9.78 2.37 -16.72
CA ASN A 454 -10.77 3.37 -16.35
C ASN A 454 -10.47 3.92 -14.96
N VAL A 455 -10.28 5.22 -14.84
CA VAL A 455 -10.08 5.91 -13.56
C VAL A 455 -11.24 6.84 -13.30
N VAL A 456 -11.81 6.73 -12.11
CA VAL A 456 -12.80 7.67 -11.57
C VAL A 456 -12.11 8.50 -10.49
N LEU A 457 -12.04 9.80 -10.65
CA LEU A 457 -11.33 10.70 -9.75
C LEU A 457 -12.30 11.72 -9.16
N PHE A 458 -12.51 11.64 -7.84
CA PHE A 458 -13.30 12.61 -7.08
C PHE A 458 -12.46 13.86 -6.82
N THR A 459 -13.08 15.03 -6.96
CA THR A 459 -12.41 16.33 -6.76
C THR A 459 -12.63 16.93 -5.38
N ASP A 460 -13.40 16.28 -4.52
CA ASP A 460 -13.65 16.73 -3.14
C ASP A 460 -12.37 16.75 -2.31
N LEU A 461 -12.17 17.84 -1.56
CA LEU A 461 -11.13 17.96 -0.55
C LEU A 461 -11.71 17.70 0.85
N SER A 462 -10.98 16.96 1.68
CA SER A 462 -11.29 16.93 3.11
C SER A 462 -10.98 18.28 3.75
N PRO A 463 -11.58 18.64 4.91
CA PRO A 463 -11.26 19.91 5.58
C PRO A 463 -9.76 20.11 5.83
N ALA A 464 -9.05 19.05 6.26
CA ALA A 464 -7.61 19.13 6.47
C ALA A 464 -6.83 19.32 5.15
N ALA A 465 -7.26 18.65 4.07
CA ALA A 465 -6.63 18.80 2.75
C ALA A 465 -6.88 20.19 2.15
N ASP A 466 -8.06 20.77 2.37
CA ASP A 466 -8.36 22.13 1.94
C ASP A 466 -7.49 23.14 2.69
N THR A 467 -7.36 22.98 4.00
CA THR A 467 -6.45 23.83 4.81
C THR A 467 -5.01 23.72 4.31
N GLN A 468 -4.54 22.49 4.05
CA GLN A 468 -3.20 22.26 3.50
C GLN A 468 -3.04 22.87 2.10
N PHE A 469 -4.07 22.77 1.26
CA PHE A 469 -4.08 23.36 -0.09
C PHE A 469 -3.91 24.88 -0.06
N GLN A 470 -4.57 25.55 0.89
CA GLN A 470 -4.42 27.00 1.08
C GLN A 470 -3.00 27.39 1.56
N GLN A 471 -2.35 26.54 2.34
CA GLN A 471 -1.02 26.79 2.88
C GLN A 471 0.12 26.41 1.92
N ASN A 472 -0.01 25.24 1.28
CA ASN A 472 0.98 24.69 0.37
C ASN A 472 0.30 23.95 -0.81
N PRO A 473 -0.08 24.69 -1.86
CA PRO A 473 -0.83 24.11 -2.97
C PRO A 473 -0.06 23.05 -3.76
N ASP A 474 1.26 23.11 -3.80
CA ASP A 474 2.10 22.20 -4.58
C ASP A 474 1.87 20.73 -4.22
N ASP A 475 1.67 20.41 -2.93
CA ASP A 475 1.44 19.04 -2.48
C ASP A 475 0.10 18.51 -2.99
N THR A 476 -0.94 19.33 -2.95
CA THR A 476 -2.27 18.96 -3.48
C THR A 476 -2.23 18.82 -5.01
N HIS A 477 -1.51 19.69 -5.71
CA HIS A 477 -1.31 19.55 -7.16
C HIS A 477 -0.64 18.22 -7.50
N ARG A 478 0.39 17.80 -6.76
CA ARG A 478 1.04 16.49 -6.94
C ARG A 478 0.09 15.32 -6.70
N VAL A 479 -0.73 15.41 -5.65
CA VAL A 479 -1.73 14.36 -5.35
C VAL A 479 -2.68 14.20 -6.54
N PHE A 480 -3.27 15.28 -7.05
CA PHE A 480 -4.19 15.20 -8.20
C PHE A 480 -3.47 14.83 -9.50
N TYR A 481 -2.23 15.27 -9.69
CA TYR A 481 -1.41 14.82 -10.81
C TYR A 481 -1.23 13.29 -10.79
N VAL A 482 -0.93 12.72 -9.62
CA VAL A 482 -0.87 11.26 -9.45
C VAL A 482 -2.22 10.63 -9.80
N GLY A 483 -3.34 11.14 -9.27
CA GLY A 483 -4.68 10.60 -9.55
C GLY A 483 -5.02 10.57 -11.05
N VAL A 484 -4.83 11.69 -11.74
CA VAL A 484 -5.08 11.83 -13.19
C VAL A 484 -4.22 10.82 -13.98
N THR A 485 -2.96 10.70 -13.63
CA THR A 485 -1.98 9.89 -14.37
C THR A 485 -2.07 8.38 -14.12
N ARG A 486 -3.10 7.92 -13.38
CA ARG A 486 -3.40 6.48 -13.26
C ARG A 486 -4.18 5.92 -14.46
N ALA A 487 -4.80 6.78 -15.28
CA ALA A 487 -5.67 6.38 -16.38
C ALA A 487 -4.89 5.94 -17.62
N LYS A 488 -5.17 4.72 -18.10
CA LYS A 488 -4.63 4.17 -19.36
C LYS A 488 -5.52 4.46 -20.58
N LYS A 489 -6.83 4.64 -20.37
CA LYS A 489 -7.79 4.86 -21.46
C LYS A 489 -8.78 5.97 -21.15
N ASN A 490 -9.48 5.86 -20.02
CA ASN A 490 -10.58 6.75 -19.68
C ASN A 490 -10.39 7.38 -18.30
N LEU A 491 -10.55 8.68 -18.21
CA LEU A 491 -10.60 9.45 -16.97
C LEU A 491 -11.99 10.04 -16.79
N TYR A 492 -12.66 9.64 -15.73
CA TYR A 492 -13.95 10.21 -15.30
C TYR A 492 -13.69 11.11 -14.09
N ILE A 493 -13.98 12.39 -14.24
CA ILE A 493 -13.81 13.39 -13.18
C ILE A 493 -15.19 13.57 -12.52
N VAL A 494 -15.28 13.28 -11.23
CA VAL A 494 -16.50 13.49 -10.46
C VAL A 494 -16.43 14.86 -9.82
N ASP A 495 -17.35 15.73 -10.18
CA ASP A 495 -17.44 17.07 -9.60
C ASP A 495 -17.77 16.98 -8.10
N ALA A 496 -17.14 17.84 -7.28
CA ALA A 496 -17.31 17.83 -5.85
C ALA A 496 -18.74 18.18 -5.43
N GLU A 497 -19.23 17.53 -4.38
CA GLU A 497 -20.52 17.88 -3.77
C GLU A 497 -20.48 19.26 -3.12
N ASP A 498 -19.34 19.60 -2.47
CA ASP A 498 -19.09 20.92 -1.91
C ASP A 498 -18.09 21.70 -2.78
N VAL A 499 -18.62 22.56 -3.63
CA VAL A 499 -17.82 23.37 -4.56
C VAL A 499 -16.80 24.27 -3.83
N SER A 500 -17.08 24.66 -2.58
CA SER A 500 -16.17 25.49 -1.79
C SER A 500 -14.90 24.75 -1.37
N ARG A 501 -14.94 23.42 -1.35
CA ARG A 501 -13.83 22.53 -1.01
C ARG A 501 -13.57 21.51 -2.12
N SER A 502 -13.27 22.04 -3.27
CA SER A 502 -13.04 21.23 -4.48
C SER A 502 -11.69 21.55 -5.09
N TYR A 503 -11.10 20.55 -5.73
CA TYR A 503 -9.93 20.75 -6.57
C TYR A 503 -10.39 20.95 -8.02
N ASP A 504 -9.97 22.03 -8.64
CA ASP A 504 -10.26 22.32 -10.04
C ASP A 504 -9.30 21.58 -10.97
N LEU A 505 -9.84 20.62 -11.77
CA LEU A 505 -9.12 19.83 -12.78
C LEU A 505 -9.37 20.35 -14.18
#